data_b4cd3d77a8341a9b8af015df6eb228a3
#
_entry.id   b4cd3d77a8341a9b8af015df6eb228a3
#
_cell.length_a   1.000
_cell.length_b   1.000
_cell.length_c   1.000
_cell.angle_alpha   90.00
_cell.angle_beta   90.00
_cell.angle_gamma   90.00
#
_symmetry.space_group_name_H-M   'P 1'
#
loop_
_entity.id
_entity.type
_entity.pdbx_description
1 polymer ?
#
loop_
_entity_poly.entity_id
_entity_poly.type
_entity_poly.pdbx_seq_one_letter_code
_entity_poly.pdbx_strand_id
1 'polypeptide(L)'
;MIVEKVTRKSRRYNEDRFLEFKSCFMVMDGATSLAPTKFKPSGGSFLVSYLKNNLPKGNDSIIEKLYTLSKELSKYTDEKSEEYLPSAGLAWCEIEEDIVNIHTIGDCEVVVITNNGKIIRYVQPELIKLDSLAIKEMVDISKEKSISIKDARKYVNDMLIKHRKMMNKVEGYNVFAPYDNPNFNFLSASVERKDGKYI
;
A
#
# COMPACT_ATOMS: atom_id res chain seq x y z
N MET A 1 -3.37 24.35 -9.79
CA MET A 1 -3.64 23.12 -9.01
C MET A 1 -3.27 23.40 -7.56
N ILE A 2 -4.11 23.03 -6.60
CA ILE A 2 -3.85 23.11 -5.16
C ILE A 2 -3.56 21.69 -4.69
N VAL A 3 -2.45 21.50 -3.96
CA VAL A 3 -2.07 20.21 -3.38
C VAL A 3 -1.97 20.36 -1.88
N GLU A 4 -2.81 19.61 -1.16
CA GLU A 4 -2.77 19.55 0.29
C GLU A 4 -2.30 18.18 0.76
N LYS A 5 -1.46 18.16 1.78
CA LYS A 5 -0.85 16.95 2.32
C LYS A 5 -1.14 16.85 3.81
N VAL A 6 -1.73 15.72 4.21
CA VAL A 6 -1.96 15.42 5.62
C VAL A 6 -1.43 14.02 5.91
N THR A 7 -0.58 13.89 6.92
CA THR A 7 -0.17 12.61 7.46
C THR A 7 -0.26 12.66 8.98
N ARG A 8 -0.72 11.57 9.60
CA ARG A 8 -0.83 11.44 11.04
C ARG A 8 -0.16 10.16 11.51
N LYS A 9 0.85 10.31 12.32
CA LYS A 9 1.47 9.19 12.99
C LYS A 9 0.49 8.55 13.99
N SER A 10 0.14 7.29 13.77
CA SER A 10 -0.75 6.53 14.65
C SER A 10 0.01 5.62 15.63
N ARG A 11 1.28 5.33 15.37
CA ARG A 11 2.15 4.43 16.14
C ARG A 11 3.50 5.06 16.45
N ARG A 12 4.41 4.28 17.04
CA ARG A 12 5.76 4.75 17.38
C ARG A 12 6.52 5.30 16.16
N TYR A 13 6.30 4.70 15.00
CA TYR A 13 6.89 5.12 13.72
C TYR A 13 5.78 5.44 12.72
N ASN A 14 6.01 6.43 11.87
CA ASN A 14 5.15 6.68 10.72
C ASN A 14 5.60 5.75 9.59
N GLU A 15 4.72 4.87 9.15
CA GLU A 15 4.94 3.94 8.05
C GLU A 15 4.42 4.49 6.71
N ASP A 16 3.83 5.70 6.72
CA ASP A 16 3.33 6.36 5.52
C ASP A 16 4.37 7.31 4.93
N ARG A 17 4.40 7.42 3.62
CA ARG A 17 5.18 8.43 2.90
C ARG A 17 4.36 9.03 1.77
N PHE A 18 4.71 10.26 1.49
CA PHE A 18 4.23 11.00 0.32
C PHE A 18 5.42 11.34 -0.58
N LEU A 19 5.23 11.17 -1.88
CA LEU A 19 6.17 11.57 -2.91
C LEU A 19 5.46 12.50 -3.89
N GLU A 20 6.11 13.62 -4.20
CA GLU A 20 5.70 14.57 -5.22
C GLU A 20 6.91 14.92 -6.04
N PHE A 21 6.80 14.78 -7.35
CA PHE A 21 7.78 15.27 -8.30
C PHE A 21 7.10 15.58 -9.62
N LYS A 22 7.42 16.73 -10.21
CA LYS A 22 6.74 17.23 -11.41
C LYS A 22 5.21 17.17 -11.25
N SER A 23 4.54 16.40 -12.11
CA SER A 23 3.09 16.18 -12.12
C SER A 23 2.69 14.81 -11.56
N CYS A 24 3.58 14.14 -10.83
CA CYS A 24 3.29 12.88 -10.15
C CYS A 24 3.07 13.10 -8.65
N PHE A 25 2.02 12.48 -8.12
CA PHE A 25 1.63 12.52 -6.71
C PHE A 25 1.38 11.09 -6.23
N MET A 26 2.16 10.63 -5.25
CA MET A 26 2.11 9.27 -4.75
C MET A 26 1.95 9.24 -3.24
N VAL A 27 1.09 8.37 -2.75
CA VAL A 27 1.00 7.95 -1.35
C VAL A 27 1.47 6.51 -1.21
N MET A 28 2.12 6.23 -0.09
CA MET A 28 2.68 4.91 0.22
C MET A 28 2.37 4.57 1.67
N ASP A 29 1.74 3.44 1.93
CA ASP A 29 1.45 2.91 3.26
C ASP A 29 2.23 1.62 3.49
N GLY A 30 3.20 1.68 4.40
CA GLY A 30 4.05 0.55 4.74
C GLY A 30 3.40 -0.36 5.77
N ALA A 31 3.21 -1.62 5.42
CA ALA A 31 2.57 -2.59 6.30
C ALA A 31 3.41 -2.90 7.55
N THR A 32 2.76 -2.87 8.71
CA THR A 32 3.38 -3.25 10.00
C THR A 32 3.81 -4.71 9.98
N SER A 33 5.04 -4.97 10.39
CA SER A 33 5.57 -6.33 10.50
C SER A 33 4.80 -7.16 11.53
N LEU A 34 4.48 -8.41 11.19
CA LEU A 34 3.82 -9.38 12.09
C LEU A 34 4.79 -10.06 13.05
N ALA A 35 6.09 -9.99 12.76
CA ALA A 35 7.17 -10.54 13.57
C ALA A 35 8.32 -9.53 13.70
N PRO A 36 9.27 -9.75 14.62
CA PRO A 36 10.49 -8.96 14.69
C PRO A 36 11.22 -8.97 13.34
N THR A 37 11.68 -7.80 12.90
CA THR A 37 12.39 -7.60 11.64
C THR A 37 13.74 -6.94 11.86
N LYS A 38 14.72 -7.25 10.97
CA LYS A 38 16.02 -6.56 10.94
C LYS A 38 15.91 -5.12 10.40
N PHE A 39 14.84 -4.80 9.70
CA PHE A 39 14.64 -3.47 9.11
C PHE A 39 14.27 -2.44 10.17
N LYS A 40 14.91 -1.28 10.12
CA LYS A 40 14.72 -0.19 11.08
C LYS A 40 14.11 1.05 10.42
N PRO A 41 13.19 1.73 11.08
CA PRO A 41 12.64 1.45 12.42
C PRO A 41 11.63 0.30 12.41
N SER A 42 11.05 -0.06 11.28
CA SER A 42 10.16 -1.20 10.98
C SER A 42 10.28 -1.60 9.52
N GLY A 43 9.74 -2.77 9.14
CA GLY A 43 9.75 -3.22 7.74
C GLY A 43 9.02 -2.26 6.80
N GLY A 44 7.79 -1.86 7.17
CA GLY A 44 7.00 -0.91 6.39
C GLY A 44 7.68 0.46 6.26
N SER A 45 8.11 1.05 7.39
CA SER A 45 8.78 2.36 7.36
C SER A 45 10.09 2.35 6.56
N PHE A 46 10.87 1.27 6.65
CA PHE A 46 12.06 1.07 5.84
C PHE A 46 11.71 1.07 4.35
N LEU A 47 10.74 0.23 3.96
CA LEU A 47 10.36 0.03 2.58
C LEU A 47 9.88 1.31 1.91
N VAL A 48 8.92 2.02 2.52
CA VAL A 48 8.38 3.27 1.94
C VAL A 48 9.42 4.40 1.92
N SER A 49 10.37 4.40 2.88
CA SER A 49 11.48 5.36 2.85
C SER A 49 12.49 5.03 1.73
N TYR A 50 12.76 3.75 1.51
CA TYR A 50 13.59 3.30 0.40
C TYR A 50 12.97 3.68 -0.95
N LEU A 51 11.67 3.39 -1.14
CA LEU A 51 10.94 3.79 -2.35
C LEU A 51 11.01 5.29 -2.58
N LYS A 52 10.69 6.09 -1.56
CA LYS A 52 10.72 7.55 -1.65
C LYS A 52 12.08 8.10 -2.12
N ASN A 53 13.17 7.46 -1.71
CA ASN A 53 14.52 7.92 -2.04
C ASN A 53 15.02 7.44 -3.41
N ASN A 54 14.47 6.33 -3.93
CA ASN A 54 14.97 5.66 -5.12
C ASN A 54 13.99 5.66 -6.31
N LEU A 55 12.74 6.05 -6.10
CA LEU A 55 11.81 6.28 -7.22
C LEU A 55 12.29 7.44 -8.09
N PRO A 56 12.04 7.39 -9.41
CA PRO A 56 12.55 8.38 -10.35
C PRO A 56 11.99 9.76 -10.01
N LYS A 57 12.83 10.75 -10.22
CA LYS A 57 12.45 12.18 -10.18
C LYS A 57 12.42 12.75 -11.61
N GLY A 58 12.35 11.88 -12.61
CA GLY A 58 12.42 12.18 -14.04
C GLY A 58 11.23 11.62 -14.83
N ASN A 59 11.47 11.31 -16.10
CA ASN A 59 10.46 10.81 -17.04
C ASN A 59 10.41 9.28 -17.14
N ASP A 60 11.14 8.57 -16.26
CA ASP A 60 11.17 7.11 -16.27
C ASP A 60 9.84 6.56 -15.75
N SER A 61 9.41 5.43 -16.26
CA SER A 61 8.23 4.73 -15.81
C SER A 61 8.34 4.34 -14.32
N ILE A 62 7.39 4.80 -13.51
CA ILE A 62 7.31 4.41 -12.10
C ILE A 62 7.13 2.90 -11.97
N ILE A 63 6.28 2.31 -12.80
CA ILE A 63 6.01 0.87 -12.78
C ILE A 63 7.29 0.07 -13.03
N GLU A 64 8.05 0.37 -14.09
CA GLU A 64 9.31 -0.32 -14.40
C GLU A 64 10.33 -0.15 -13.27
N LYS A 65 10.38 1.04 -12.68
CA LYS A 65 11.28 1.29 -11.56
C LYS A 65 10.88 0.50 -10.31
N LEU A 66 9.58 0.35 -10.04
CA LEU A 66 9.09 -0.50 -8.94
C LEU A 66 9.53 -1.97 -9.13
N TYR A 67 9.43 -2.51 -10.34
CA TYR A 67 9.95 -3.86 -10.63
C TYR A 67 11.45 -3.96 -10.37
N THR A 68 12.23 -2.97 -10.80
CA THR A 68 13.67 -2.91 -10.57
C THR A 68 14.00 -2.85 -9.08
N LEU A 69 13.35 -1.95 -8.34
CA LEU A 69 13.58 -1.77 -6.90
C LEU A 69 13.17 -3.00 -6.09
N SER A 70 12.13 -3.72 -6.50
CA SER A 70 11.75 -4.99 -5.87
C SER A 70 12.88 -6.02 -5.99
N LYS A 71 13.45 -6.20 -7.19
CA LYS A 71 14.59 -7.10 -7.43
C LYS A 71 15.86 -6.67 -6.68
N GLU A 72 16.12 -5.37 -6.61
CA GLU A 72 17.27 -4.87 -5.84
C GLU A 72 17.12 -5.17 -4.35
N LEU A 73 15.92 -4.93 -3.80
CA LEU A 73 15.63 -5.15 -2.39
C LEU A 73 15.61 -6.62 -2.01
N SER A 74 15.20 -7.53 -2.91
CA SER A 74 15.18 -8.96 -2.61
C SER A 74 16.55 -9.51 -2.23
N LYS A 75 17.63 -8.95 -2.80
CA LYS A 75 19.01 -9.32 -2.49
C LYS A 75 19.44 -9.01 -1.05
N TYR A 76 18.73 -8.10 -0.39
CA TYR A 76 18.97 -7.70 1.00
C TYR A 76 17.99 -8.34 1.99
N THR A 77 17.02 -9.11 1.48
CA THR A 77 16.04 -9.81 2.31
C THR A 77 16.46 -11.27 2.45
N ASP A 78 16.96 -11.66 3.64
CA ASP A 78 17.26 -13.06 3.96
C ASP A 78 16.02 -13.83 4.42
N GLU A 79 14.84 -13.24 4.20
CA GLU A 79 13.58 -13.81 4.66
C GLU A 79 13.23 -15.04 3.84
N LYS A 80 13.31 -16.21 4.48
CA LYS A 80 12.93 -17.50 3.88
C LYS A 80 11.43 -17.66 3.69
N SER A 81 10.64 -16.81 4.34
CA SER A 81 9.19 -16.86 4.37
C SER A 81 8.59 -15.53 3.95
N GLU A 82 7.76 -15.54 2.92
CA GLU A 82 7.14 -14.36 2.30
C GLU A 82 6.34 -13.51 3.30
N GLU A 83 5.71 -14.15 4.31
CA GLU A 83 4.90 -13.47 5.31
C GLU A 83 5.67 -12.49 6.21
N TYR A 84 6.99 -12.56 6.19
CA TYR A 84 7.87 -11.65 6.95
C TYR A 84 8.49 -10.55 6.09
N LEU A 85 8.33 -10.61 4.77
CA LEU A 85 8.81 -9.55 3.89
C LEU A 85 8.15 -8.22 4.23
N PRO A 86 8.90 -7.10 4.18
CA PRO A 86 8.30 -5.78 4.22
C PRO A 86 7.40 -5.59 2.98
N SER A 87 6.25 -4.97 3.18
CA SER A 87 5.33 -4.70 2.07
C SER A 87 4.69 -3.33 2.21
N ALA A 88 4.15 -2.80 1.12
CA ALA A 88 3.47 -1.51 1.11
C ALA A 88 2.34 -1.48 0.09
N GLY A 89 1.24 -0.83 0.45
CA GLY A 89 0.25 -0.31 -0.48
C GLY A 89 0.77 0.98 -1.13
N LEU A 90 0.46 1.18 -2.40
CA LEU A 90 0.84 2.37 -3.16
C LEU A 90 -0.36 2.87 -3.96
N ALA A 91 -0.53 4.18 -4.03
CA ALA A 91 -1.46 4.81 -4.98
C ALA A 91 -0.83 6.08 -5.54
N TRP A 92 -0.90 6.28 -6.86
CA TRP A 92 -0.37 7.50 -7.46
C TRP A 92 -1.15 7.95 -8.68
N CYS A 93 -1.01 9.24 -8.95
CA CYS A 93 -1.54 9.90 -10.13
C CYS A 93 -0.39 10.56 -10.91
N GLU A 94 -0.40 10.40 -12.21
CA GLU A 94 0.48 11.11 -13.15
C GLU A 94 -0.40 12.04 -14.00
N ILE A 95 -0.20 13.35 -13.84
CA ILE A 95 -1.02 14.36 -14.51
C ILE A 95 -0.32 14.79 -15.79
N GLU A 96 -0.91 14.48 -16.91
CA GLU A 96 -0.56 14.98 -18.24
C GLU A 96 -1.47 16.15 -18.61
N GLU A 97 -1.32 16.71 -19.82
CA GLU A 97 -2.07 17.93 -20.22
C GLU A 97 -3.59 17.73 -20.00
N ASP A 98 -4.17 16.70 -20.57
CA ASP A 98 -5.61 16.46 -20.60
C ASP A 98 -6.03 15.18 -19.85
N ILE A 99 -5.08 14.39 -19.38
CA ILE A 99 -5.32 13.08 -18.79
C ILE A 99 -4.66 12.99 -17.41
N VAL A 100 -5.31 12.28 -16.51
CA VAL A 100 -4.72 11.82 -15.25
C VAL A 100 -4.66 10.31 -15.28
N ASN A 101 -3.46 9.78 -15.32
CA ASN A 101 -3.22 8.35 -15.18
C ASN A 101 -3.19 7.99 -13.69
N ILE A 102 -3.95 6.97 -13.33
CA ILE A 102 -4.16 6.53 -11.95
C ILE A 102 -3.66 5.10 -11.83
N HIS A 103 -2.89 4.83 -10.79
CA HIS A 103 -2.38 3.50 -10.48
C HIS A 103 -2.48 3.21 -9.00
N THR A 104 -2.94 2.00 -8.64
CA THR A 104 -2.97 1.54 -7.25
C THR A 104 -2.52 0.10 -7.11
N ILE A 105 -1.96 -0.23 -5.97
CA ILE A 105 -1.67 -1.60 -5.54
C ILE A 105 -1.84 -1.68 -4.02
N GLY A 106 -2.49 -2.72 -3.52
CA GLY A 106 -2.86 -2.84 -2.11
C GLY A 106 -4.15 -2.11 -1.77
N ASP A 107 -4.21 -1.58 -0.57
CA ASP A 107 -5.37 -0.88 0.01
C ASP A 107 -5.29 0.65 -0.09
N CYS A 108 -4.19 1.17 -0.63
CA CYS A 108 -4.13 2.58 -1.01
C CYS A 108 -5.08 2.86 -2.17
N GLU A 109 -5.75 4.00 -2.12
CA GLU A 109 -6.75 4.37 -3.12
C GLU A 109 -6.56 5.77 -3.69
N VAL A 110 -7.10 5.96 -4.89
CA VAL A 110 -7.33 7.26 -5.50
C VAL A 110 -8.83 7.48 -5.58
N VAL A 111 -9.28 8.64 -5.13
CA VAL A 111 -10.69 9.06 -5.22
C VAL A 111 -10.81 10.22 -6.18
N VAL A 112 -11.61 10.07 -7.22
CA VAL A 112 -11.94 11.13 -8.17
C VAL A 112 -13.34 11.63 -7.88
N ILE A 113 -13.48 12.93 -7.71
CA ILE A 113 -14.77 13.60 -7.63
C ILE A 113 -14.99 14.33 -8.95
N THR A 114 -15.97 13.88 -9.73
CA THR A 114 -16.27 14.44 -11.04
C THR A 114 -17.01 15.78 -10.93
N ASN A 115 -17.07 16.55 -12.01
CA ASN A 115 -17.74 17.84 -12.06
C ASN A 115 -19.24 17.78 -11.71
N ASN A 116 -19.90 16.64 -11.97
CA ASN A 116 -21.29 16.39 -11.59
C ASN A 116 -21.45 15.83 -10.16
N GLY A 117 -20.35 15.77 -9.37
CA GLY A 117 -20.38 15.31 -7.98
C GLY A 117 -20.31 13.79 -7.80
N LYS A 118 -20.16 13.00 -8.87
CA LYS A 118 -19.99 11.55 -8.74
C LYS A 118 -18.62 11.24 -8.13
N ILE A 119 -18.60 10.31 -7.17
CA ILE A 119 -17.38 9.81 -6.52
C ILE A 119 -17.00 8.49 -7.17
N ILE A 120 -15.76 8.40 -7.68
CA ILE A 120 -15.19 7.19 -8.26
C ILE A 120 -13.97 6.81 -7.42
N ARG A 121 -13.89 5.55 -7.00
CA ARG A 121 -12.82 5.03 -6.15
C ARG A 121 -12.01 4.00 -6.93
N TYR A 122 -10.72 4.18 -6.99
CA TYR A 122 -9.76 3.28 -7.61
C TYR A 122 -8.95 2.62 -6.50
N VAL A 123 -9.30 1.39 -6.15
CA VAL A 123 -8.68 0.60 -5.07
C VAL A 123 -8.83 -0.87 -5.37
N GLN A 124 -7.86 -1.67 -4.96
CA GLN A 124 -7.96 -3.14 -4.99
C GLN A 124 -8.66 -3.63 -3.73
N PRO A 125 -9.82 -4.31 -3.84
CA PRO A 125 -10.64 -4.63 -2.67
C PRO A 125 -10.18 -5.86 -1.89
N GLU A 126 -9.22 -6.66 -2.41
CA GLU A 126 -8.87 -7.97 -1.86
C GLU A 126 -8.28 -7.85 -0.44
N LEU A 127 -7.32 -6.94 -0.23
CA LEU A 127 -6.71 -6.72 1.08
C LEU A 127 -7.75 -6.17 2.08
N ILE A 128 -8.58 -5.21 1.63
CA ILE A 128 -9.65 -4.63 2.46
C ILE A 128 -10.63 -5.71 2.94
N LYS A 129 -10.96 -6.70 2.08
CA LYS A 129 -11.81 -7.82 2.46
C LYS A 129 -11.16 -8.69 3.53
N LEU A 130 -9.88 -9.04 3.38
CA LEU A 130 -9.14 -9.84 4.35
C LEU A 130 -9.02 -9.12 5.71
N ASP A 131 -8.74 -7.84 5.69
CA ASP A 131 -8.67 -7.03 6.92
C ASP A 131 -10.04 -6.91 7.59
N SER A 132 -11.11 -6.79 6.82
CA SER A 132 -12.47 -6.79 7.36
C SER A 132 -12.82 -8.09 8.07
N LEU A 133 -12.36 -9.24 7.56
CA LEU A 133 -12.52 -10.54 8.23
C LEU A 133 -11.75 -10.60 9.55
N ALA A 134 -10.50 -10.13 9.56
CA ALA A 134 -9.70 -10.08 10.77
C ALA A 134 -10.29 -9.14 11.83
N ILE A 135 -10.77 -7.97 11.41
CA ILE A 135 -11.44 -7.00 12.31
C ILE A 135 -12.71 -7.61 12.90
N LYS A 136 -13.54 -8.26 12.09
CA LYS A 136 -14.76 -8.94 12.56
C LYS A 136 -14.40 -9.97 13.64
N GLU A 137 -13.43 -10.84 13.38
CA GLU A 137 -12.99 -11.86 14.35
C GLU A 137 -12.48 -11.22 15.65
N MET A 138 -11.70 -10.13 15.56
CA MET A 138 -11.26 -9.38 16.74
C MET A 138 -12.44 -8.82 17.55
N VAL A 139 -13.48 -8.32 16.89
CA VAL A 139 -14.69 -7.81 17.56
C VAL A 139 -15.44 -8.95 18.27
N ASP A 140 -15.57 -10.09 17.63
CA ASP A 140 -16.29 -11.25 18.18
C ASP A 140 -15.55 -11.80 19.41
N ILE A 141 -14.23 -11.97 19.32
CA ILE A 141 -13.37 -12.38 20.47
C ILE A 141 -13.42 -11.35 21.60
N SER A 142 -13.41 -10.07 21.26
CA SER A 142 -13.48 -8.97 22.26
C SER A 142 -14.75 -9.07 23.09
N LYS A 143 -15.89 -9.35 22.46
CA LYS A 143 -17.19 -9.55 23.13
C LYS A 143 -17.22 -10.83 23.94
N GLU A 144 -16.81 -11.95 23.35
CA GLU A 144 -16.83 -13.26 24.00
C GLU A 144 -15.99 -13.28 25.28
N LYS A 145 -14.76 -12.71 25.20
CA LYS A 145 -13.81 -12.72 26.29
C LYS A 145 -13.88 -11.50 27.21
N SER A 146 -14.77 -10.54 26.93
CA SER A 146 -14.88 -9.27 27.66
C SER A 146 -13.53 -8.52 27.77
N ILE A 147 -12.75 -8.49 26.70
CA ILE A 147 -11.45 -7.83 26.60
C ILE A 147 -11.48 -6.69 25.57
N SER A 148 -10.48 -5.81 25.57
CA SER A 148 -10.37 -4.76 24.56
C SER A 148 -10.13 -5.35 23.16
N ILE A 149 -10.58 -4.67 22.09
CA ILE A 149 -10.27 -5.05 20.70
C ILE A 149 -8.75 -5.11 20.48
N LYS A 150 -8.00 -4.23 21.12
CA LYS A 150 -6.53 -4.24 21.09
C LYS A 150 -5.94 -5.53 21.66
N ASP A 151 -6.51 -6.04 22.75
CA ASP A 151 -6.07 -7.30 23.36
C ASP A 151 -6.55 -8.51 22.56
N ALA A 152 -7.71 -8.40 21.86
CA ALA A 152 -8.20 -9.44 20.97
C ALA A 152 -7.27 -9.68 19.77
N ARG A 153 -6.49 -8.67 19.35
CA ARG A 153 -5.56 -8.79 18.22
C ARG A 153 -4.59 -9.98 18.32
N LYS A 154 -4.12 -10.31 19.51
CA LYS A 154 -3.20 -11.46 19.71
C LYS A 154 -3.81 -12.82 19.31
N TYR A 155 -5.13 -12.94 19.39
CA TYR A 155 -5.84 -14.18 19.05
C TYR A 155 -6.04 -14.39 17.55
N VAL A 156 -5.94 -13.31 16.75
CA VAL A 156 -6.05 -13.39 15.28
C VAL A 156 -4.69 -13.41 14.57
N ASN A 157 -3.59 -13.51 15.33
CA ASN A 157 -2.25 -13.45 14.74
C ASN A 157 -2.01 -14.53 13.68
N ASP A 158 -2.47 -15.76 13.91
CA ASP A 158 -2.35 -16.86 12.95
C ASP A 158 -3.17 -16.60 11.68
N MET A 159 -4.34 -15.98 11.80
CA MET A 159 -5.14 -15.54 10.66
C MET A 159 -4.38 -14.47 9.85
N LEU A 160 -3.80 -13.48 10.52
CA LEU A 160 -3.02 -12.44 9.84
C LEU A 160 -1.79 -12.99 9.14
N ILE A 161 -1.11 -13.98 9.72
CA ILE A 161 -0.01 -14.70 9.06
C ILE A 161 -0.51 -15.45 7.82
N LYS A 162 -1.66 -16.15 7.91
CA LYS A 162 -2.28 -16.79 6.75
C LYS A 162 -2.63 -15.79 5.65
N HIS A 163 -3.22 -14.64 5.99
CA HIS A 163 -3.48 -13.57 5.03
C HIS A 163 -2.17 -13.08 4.40
N ARG A 164 -1.11 -12.89 5.19
CA ARG A 164 0.18 -12.44 4.67
C ARG A 164 0.79 -13.43 3.66
N LYS A 165 0.59 -14.74 3.84
CA LYS A 165 0.99 -15.78 2.88
C LYS A 165 0.24 -15.74 1.55
N MET A 166 -0.86 -14.99 1.47
CA MET A 166 -1.62 -14.76 0.23
C MET A 166 -1.10 -13.58 -0.58
N MET A 167 -0.09 -12.87 -0.08
CA MET A 167 0.51 -11.70 -0.72
C MET A 167 1.06 -12.06 -2.12
N ASN A 168 0.65 -11.28 -3.14
CA ASN A 168 1.02 -11.42 -4.55
C ASN A 168 0.76 -12.83 -5.15
N LYS A 169 -0.25 -13.53 -4.67
CA LYS A 169 -0.74 -14.81 -5.21
C LYS A 169 -2.06 -14.62 -5.97
N VAL A 170 -2.37 -15.55 -6.86
CA VAL A 170 -3.56 -15.49 -7.75
C VAL A 170 -4.86 -15.30 -6.98
N GLU A 171 -5.05 -16.02 -5.87
CA GLU A 171 -6.25 -15.94 -5.01
C GLU A 171 -6.05 -15.02 -3.80
N GLY A 172 -5.03 -14.20 -3.83
CA GLY A 172 -4.65 -13.33 -2.73
C GLY A 172 -4.88 -11.86 -3.03
N TYR A 173 -3.94 -11.05 -2.62
CA TYR A 173 -3.95 -9.60 -2.81
C TYR A 173 -2.59 -9.10 -3.27
N ASN A 174 -2.57 -7.98 -3.98
CA ASN A 174 -1.34 -7.41 -4.50
C ASN A 174 -0.84 -6.29 -3.59
N VAL A 175 0.46 -6.26 -3.35
CA VAL A 175 1.17 -5.17 -2.66
C VAL A 175 2.59 -5.08 -3.21
N PHE A 176 3.23 -3.96 -3.06
CA PHE A 176 4.66 -3.88 -3.32
C PHE A 176 5.45 -4.61 -2.21
N ALA A 177 6.37 -5.47 -2.62
CA ALA A 177 7.28 -6.19 -1.72
C ALA A 177 8.57 -6.57 -2.47
N PRO A 178 9.67 -6.90 -1.74
CA PRO A 178 10.91 -7.38 -2.34
C PRO A 178 10.77 -8.81 -2.91
N TYR A 179 10.91 -8.97 -4.22
CA TYR A 179 10.91 -10.26 -4.91
C TYR A 179 11.98 -10.31 -6.00
N ASP A 180 12.63 -11.45 -6.19
CA ASP A 180 13.56 -11.68 -7.30
C ASP A 180 12.86 -11.66 -8.65
N ASN A 181 11.66 -12.22 -8.70
CA ASN A 181 10.79 -12.24 -9.87
C ASN A 181 9.42 -11.63 -9.52
N PRO A 182 9.36 -10.29 -9.37
CA PRO A 182 8.11 -9.62 -9.01
C PRO A 182 7.08 -9.77 -10.13
N ASN A 183 5.84 -10.07 -9.73
CA ASN A 183 4.66 -10.11 -10.61
C ASN A 183 3.56 -9.28 -9.95
N PHE A 184 3.66 -7.96 -10.09
CA PHE A 184 2.68 -7.04 -9.52
C PHE A 184 1.52 -6.82 -10.48
N ASN A 185 0.32 -6.88 -9.95
CA ASN A 185 -0.90 -6.54 -10.67
C ASN A 185 -1.41 -5.18 -10.18
N PHE A 186 -1.05 -4.11 -10.90
CA PHE A 186 -1.55 -2.76 -10.64
C PHE A 186 -2.97 -2.59 -11.20
N LEU A 187 -3.86 -1.99 -10.42
CA LEU A 187 -5.07 -1.40 -10.99
C LEU A 187 -4.66 -0.09 -11.65
N SER A 188 -4.91 0.02 -12.95
CA SER A 188 -4.58 1.22 -13.74
C SER A 188 -5.82 1.75 -14.44
N ALA A 189 -5.98 3.06 -14.45
CA ALA A 189 -7.07 3.76 -15.11
C ALA A 189 -6.60 5.14 -15.60
N SER A 190 -7.34 5.70 -16.55
CA SER A 190 -7.12 7.08 -17.00
C SER A 190 -8.43 7.85 -16.91
N VAL A 191 -8.36 9.10 -16.49
CA VAL A 191 -9.49 10.02 -16.37
C VAL A 191 -9.17 11.29 -17.16
N GLU A 192 -10.10 11.77 -17.97
CA GLU A 192 -9.94 13.07 -18.61
C GLU A 192 -10.00 14.19 -17.55
N ARG A 193 -9.04 15.08 -17.58
CA ARG A 193 -8.88 16.15 -16.60
C ARG A 193 -10.08 17.09 -16.52
N LYS A 194 -10.76 17.30 -17.66
CA LYS A 194 -12.00 18.10 -17.74
C LYS A 194 -13.17 17.46 -16.95
N ASP A 195 -13.14 16.15 -16.74
CA ASP A 195 -14.23 15.42 -16.08
C ASP A 195 -14.05 15.36 -14.56
N GLY A 196 -12.83 15.60 -14.07
CA GLY A 196 -12.50 15.61 -12.64
C GLY A 196 -12.51 17.00 -12.02
N LYS A 197 -13.19 17.16 -10.89
CA LYS A 197 -13.16 18.36 -10.05
C LYS A 197 -12.06 18.26 -8.99
N TYR A 198 -11.91 17.09 -8.40
CA TYR A 198 -10.88 16.77 -7.40
C TYR A 198 -10.38 15.34 -7.63
N ILE A 199 -9.10 15.15 -7.37
CA ILE A 199 -8.42 13.83 -7.38
C ILE A 199 -7.57 13.72 -6.13
#